data_be271037bc13d5dc6ada52d5c81da63b
#
_entry.id   be271037bc13d5dc6ada52d5c81da63b
#
_cell.length_a   1.000
_cell.length_b   1.000
_cell.length_c   1.000
_cell.angle_alpha   90.00
_cell.angle_beta   90.00
_cell.angle_gamma   90.00
#
_symmetry.space_group_name_H-M   'P 1'
#
loop_
_entity.id
_entity.type
_entity.pdbx_description
1 polymer ?
#
loop_
_entity_poly.entity_id
_entity_poly.type
_entity_poly.pdbx_seq_one_letter_code
_entity_poly.pdbx_strand_id
1 'polypeptide(L)'
;MSKKKPCELKGTAGAIAAIPYREPQQADNHCLEGSWDLHTHSTFSDGEYTVEELIEQARACGLARIAITDHDSVSQLSFIRDRARALNFPVLAGCEVSAVNPKTGKKVHILAYGLEATPDGSGPLERIVAQTQYLRTANSLWQAPQAGKR
;
A
#
# COMPACT_ATOMS: atom_id res chain seq x y z
N MET A 1 14.07 -32.25 1.24
CA MET A 1 13.92 -31.14 0.28
C MET A 1 12.54 -30.53 0.51
N SER A 2 12.47 -29.40 1.22
CA SER A 2 11.22 -28.72 1.55
C SER A 2 10.76 -27.93 0.31
N LYS A 3 9.60 -28.29 -0.24
CA LYS A 3 8.96 -27.53 -1.32
C LYS A 3 8.42 -26.24 -0.70
N LYS A 4 9.11 -25.12 -0.91
CA LYS A 4 8.56 -23.79 -0.60
C LYS A 4 7.34 -23.56 -1.47
N LYS A 5 6.22 -23.13 -0.86
CA LYS A 5 5.02 -22.67 -1.60
C LYS A 5 5.36 -21.45 -2.42
N PRO A 6 4.77 -21.27 -3.62
CA PRO A 6 4.95 -20.03 -4.38
C PRO A 6 4.47 -18.83 -3.56
N CYS A 7 5.20 -17.73 -3.65
CA CYS A 7 4.83 -16.47 -3.04
C CYS A 7 3.69 -15.85 -3.86
N GLU A 8 2.51 -15.77 -3.28
CA GLU A 8 1.40 -14.98 -3.82
C GLU A 8 1.37 -13.65 -3.05
N LEU A 9 2.03 -12.64 -3.60
CA LEU A 9 1.82 -11.27 -3.14
C LEU A 9 0.44 -10.83 -3.63
N LYS A 10 -0.54 -10.89 -2.74
CA LYS A 10 -1.87 -10.31 -3.00
C LYS A 10 -1.79 -8.80 -2.76
N GLY A 11 -1.20 -8.09 -3.72
CA GLY A 11 -1.35 -6.65 -3.81
C GLY A 11 -2.74 -6.33 -4.33
N THR A 12 -3.52 -5.59 -3.58
CA THR A 12 -4.82 -5.11 -4.04
C THR A 12 -4.61 -3.99 -5.03
N ALA A 13 -4.63 -4.32 -6.29
CA ALA A 13 -4.82 -3.34 -7.33
C ALA A 13 -6.27 -2.89 -7.33
N GLY A 14 -6.52 -1.62 -7.10
CA GLY A 14 -7.78 -0.99 -7.53
C GLY A 14 -8.00 -1.33 -9.00
N ALA A 15 -9.22 -1.78 -9.34
CA ALA A 15 -9.64 -2.38 -10.59
C ALA A 15 -8.93 -1.90 -11.85
N ILE A 16 -7.81 -2.50 -12.15
CA ILE A 16 -7.31 -2.66 -13.51
C ILE A 16 -7.91 -3.97 -14.00
N ALA A 17 -8.53 -3.95 -15.18
CA ALA A 17 -9.13 -5.13 -15.79
C ALA A 17 -8.20 -6.33 -15.59
N ALA A 18 -8.75 -7.38 -14.97
CA ALA A 18 -7.99 -8.55 -14.59
C ALA A 18 -7.21 -9.07 -15.80
N ILE A 19 -5.91 -8.84 -15.80
CA ILE A 19 -5.02 -9.62 -16.64
C ILE A 19 -5.19 -11.04 -16.12
N PRO A 20 -5.63 -12.00 -16.95
CA PRO A 20 -5.83 -13.36 -16.49
C PRO A 20 -4.53 -13.84 -15.87
N TYR A 21 -4.56 -14.16 -14.56
CA TYR A 21 -3.45 -14.78 -13.88
C TYR A 21 -3.06 -16.03 -14.65
N ARG A 22 -1.92 -15.97 -15.29
CA ARG A 22 -1.30 -17.15 -15.89
C ARG A 22 -0.49 -17.77 -14.76
N GLU A 23 -0.89 -18.93 -14.27
CA GLU A 23 0.00 -19.67 -13.37
C GLU A 23 1.40 -19.73 -14.00
N PRO A 24 2.44 -19.25 -13.29
CA PRO A 24 3.79 -19.36 -13.79
C PRO A 24 4.06 -20.87 -13.92
N GLN A 25 4.26 -21.33 -15.16
CA GLN A 25 4.77 -22.66 -15.41
C GLN A 25 6.10 -22.75 -14.68
N GLN A 26 6.13 -23.45 -13.51
CA GLN A 26 7.30 -23.61 -12.66
C GLN A 26 8.12 -22.31 -12.58
N ALA A 27 7.57 -21.32 -11.85
CA ALA A 27 8.35 -20.12 -11.55
C ALA A 27 9.61 -20.57 -10.84
N ASP A 28 10.74 -20.40 -11.49
CA ASP A 28 12.01 -20.40 -10.81
C ASP A 28 11.86 -19.38 -9.67
N ASN A 29 11.84 -19.85 -8.42
CA ASN A 29 11.73 -18.99 -7.23
C ASN A 29 12.84 -17.93 -7.13
N HIS A 30 13.75 -17.92 -8.09
CA HIS A 30 14.85 -16.98 -8.24
C HIS A 30 14.46 -15.65 -8.90
N CYS A 31 13.31 -15.55 -9.55
CA CYS A 31 12.96 -14.31 -10.26
C CYS A 31 12.69 -13.11 -9.36
N LEU A 32 12.39 -13.34 -8.07
CA LEU A 32 12.16 -12.27 -7.09
C LEU A 32 13.34 -12.08 -6.12
N GLU A 33 14.32 -12.98 -6.12
CA GLU A 33 15.46 -12.89 -5.22
C GLU A 33 16.25 -11.60 -5.46
N GLY A 34 16.37 -10.78 -4.42
CA GLY A 34 17.01 -9.48 -4.50
C GLY A 34 16.17 -8.38 -5.14
N SER A 35 14.97 -8.68 -5.64
CA SER A 35 14.04 -7.69 -6.22
C SER A 35 13.38 -6.81 -5.15
N TRP A 36 12.77 -5.73 -5.59
CA TRP A 36 12.03 -4.78 -4.73
C TRP A 36 10.58 -4.74 -5.16
N ASP A 37 9.67 -4.70 -4.20
CA ASP A 37 8.27 -4.33 -4.41
C ASP A 37 8.02 -2.96 -3.76
N LEU A 38 7.78 -1.96 -4.59
CA LEU A 38 7.68 -0.58 -4.13
C LEU A 38 6.22 -0.09 -4.02
N HIS A 39 5.25 -0.99 -4.06
CA HIS A 39 3.84 -0.60 -3.97
C HIS A 39 3.02 -1.70 -3.26
N THR A 40 2.93 -1.61 -1.95
CA THR A 40 2.09 -2.51 -1.15
C THR A 40 1.22 -1.71 -0.17
N HIS A 41 0.09 -2.30 0.19
CA HIS A 41 -0.86 -1.73 1.14
C HIS A 41 -1.02 -2.64 2.35
N SER A 42 -1.12 -2.04 3.51
CA SER A 42 -1.37 -2.73 4.75
C SER A 42 -2.82 -2.55 5.23
N THR A 43 -3.15 -3.16 6.36
CA THR A 43 -4.44 -2.95 7.05
C THR A 43 -4.66 -1.53 7.56
N PHE A 44 -3.68 -0.64 7.41
CA PHE A 44 -3.88 0.79 7.66
C PHE A 44 -4.69 1.49 6.56
N SER A 45 -4.84 0.86 5.38
CA SER A 45 -5.73 1.32 4.32
C SER A 45 -6.64 0.19 3.82
N ASP A 46 -6.38 -0.36 2.67
CA ASP A 46 -7.21 -1.37 2.02
C ASP A 46 -6.47 -2.70 1.77
N GLY A 47 -5.28 -2.85 2.33
CA GLY A 47 -4.54 -4.11 2.32
C GLY A 47 -5.10 -5.14 3.30
N GLU A 48 -4.88 -6.42 3.00
CA GLU A 48 -5.35 -7.55 3.82
C GLU A 48 -4.37 -7.92 4.94
N TYR A 49 -3.11 -7.47 4.85
CA TYR A 49 -2.03 -7.89 5.73
C TYR A 49 -1.55 -6.75 6.64
N THR A 50 -1.16 -7.10 7.84
CA THR A 50 -0.44 -6.19 8.75
C THR A 50 0.96 -5.88 8.20
N VAL A 51 1.59 -4.85 8.75
CA VAL A 51 2.98 -4.49 8.39
C VAL A 51 3.92 -5.68 8.61
N GLU A 52 3.75 -6.41 9.71
CA GLU A 52 4.56 -7.57 10.06
C GLU A 52 4.38 -8.71 9.05
N GLU A 53 3.14 -9.02 8.70
CA GLU A 53 2.82 -10.07 7.74
C GLU A 53 3.36 -9.74 6.34
N LEU A 54 3.27 -8.47 5.91
CA LEU A 54 3.88 -8.02 4.65
C LEU A 54 5.39 -8.23 4.64
N ILE A 55 6.07 -7.89 5.75
CA ILE A 55 7.52 -8.10 5.89
C ILE A 55 7.85 -9.61 5.84
N GLU A 56 7.09 -10.44 6.53
CA GLU A 56 7.29 -11.89 6.51
C GLU A 56 7.07 -12.48 5.11
N GLN A 57 6.03 -12.06 4.41
CA GLN A 57 5.79 -12.48 3.03
C GLN A 57 6.89 -12.02 2.09
N ALA A 58 7.31 -10.76 2.17
CA ALA A 58 8.41 -10.24 1.36
C ALA A 58 9.69 -11.06 1.56
N ARG A 59 9.99 -11.39 2.81
CA ARG A 59 11.13 -12.24 3.17
C ARG A 59 10.99 -13.66 2.61
N ALA A 60 9.80 -14.24 2.72
CA ALA A 60 9.51 -15.57 2.18
C ALA A 60 9.62 -15.63 0.65
N CYS A 61 9.30 -14.53 -0.03
CA CYS A 61 9.43 -14.37 -1.47
C CYS A 61 10.86 -14.03 -1.95
N GLY A 62 11.80 -13.79 -1.03
CA GLY A 62 13.17 -13.43 -1.37
C GLY A 62 13.35 -11.97 -1.78
N LEU A 63 12.36 -11.10 -1.52
CA LEU A 63 12.49 -9.66 -1.80
C LEU A 63 13.58 -9.05 -0.92
N ALA A 64 14.38 -8.16 -1.49
CA ALA A 64 15.39 -7.40 -0.75
C ALA A 64 14.80 -6.18 -0.04
N ARG A 65 13.67 -5.66 -0.52
CA ARG A 65 13.01 -4.46 0.01
C ARG A 65 11.56 -4.41 -0.42
N ILE A 66 10.71 -3.80 0.42
CA ILE A 66 9.35 -3.40 0.05
C ILE A 66 9.11 -1.92 0.37
N ALA A 67 8.09 -1.34 -0.23
CA ALA A 67 7.51 -0.09 0.24
C ALA A 67 6.08 -0.33 0.68
N ILE A 68 5.70 0.22 1.84
CA ILE A 68 4.32 0.23 2.31
C ILE A 68 3.78 1.65 2.08
N THR A 69 2.79 1.75 1.21
CA THR A 69 2.28 3.01 0.63
C THR A 69 0.78 3.12 0.78
N ASP A 70 0.29 2.99 2.00
CA ASP A 70 -1.13 3.03 2.31
C ASP A 70 -1.83 4.27 1.75
N HIS A 71 -3.08 4.12 1.34
CA HIS A 71 -3.87 5.19 0.75
C HIS A 71 -4.13 6.34 1.70
N ASP A 72 -3.78 7.55 1.27
CA ASP A 72 -4.11 8.83 1.92
C ASP A 72 -3.90 8.81 3.45
N SER A 73 -2.87 8.12 3.91
CA SER A 73 -2.53 8.00 5.32
C SER A 73 -1.02 8.15 5.54
N VAL A 74 -0.65 8.90 6.56
CA VAL A 74 0.74 9.13 6.99
C VAL A 74 0.95 8.91 8.48
N SER A 75 -0.12 8.65 9.23
CA SER A 75 -0.06 8.44 10.67
C SER A 75 0.71 7.18 11.09
N GLN A 76 0.76 6.18 10.21
CA GLN A 76 1.44 4.90 10.43
C GLN A 76 2.93 4.90 10.05
N LEU A 77 3.46 5.98 9.47
CA LEU A 77 4.84 6.01 8.95
C LEU A 77 5.90 5.70 10.03
N SER A 78 5.73 6.22 11.23
CA SER A 78 6.64 5.90 12.36
C SER A 78 6.53 4.45 12.76
N PHE A 79 5.31 3.92 12.89
CA PHE A 79 5.05 2.52 13.21
C PHE A 79 5.71 1.58 12.17
N ILE A 80 5.53 1.85 10.87
CA ILE A 80 6.16 1.06 9.80
C ILE A 80 7.68 1.01 9.96
N ARG A 81 8.31 2.17 10.20
CA ARG A 81 9.77 2.24 10.39
C ARG A 81 10.26 1.48 11.63
N ASP A 82 9.52 1.58 12.73
CA ASP A 82 9.87 0.89 13.96
C ASP A 82 9.74 -0.62 13.80
N ARG A 83 8.71 -1.10 13.10
CA ARG A 83 8.55 -2.52 12.77
C ARG A 83 9.63 -3.02 11.81
N ALA A 84 9.96 -2.23 10.78
CA ALA A 84 11.04 -2.54 9.87
C ALA A 84 12.39 -2.73 10.59
N ARG A 85 12.70 -1.82 11.54
CA ARG A 85 13.90 -1.94 12.39
C ARG A 85 13.84 -3.16 13.30
N ALA A 86 12.73 -3.37 14.00
CA ALA A 86 12.54 -4.49 14.92
C ALA A 86 12.67 -5.85 14.21
N LEU A 87 12.15 -5.95 12.99
CA LEU A 87 12.20 -7.16 12.19
C LEU A 87 13.44 -7.24 11.29
N ASN A 88 14.34 -6.25 11.35
CA ASN A 88 15.54 -6.18 10.54
C ASN A 88 15.27 -6.47 9.04
N PHE A 89 14.33 -5.72 8.46
CA PHE A 89 13.97 -5.81 7.05
C PHE A 89 13.84 -4.43 6.42
N PRO A 90 14.43 -4.19 5.22
CA PRO A 90 14.38 -2.89 4.56
C PRO A 90 12.96 -2.56 4.06
N VAL A 91 12.30 -1.59 4.71
CA VAL A 91 11.00 -1.07 4.29
C VAL A 91 11.10 0.43 4.02
N LEU A 92 10.58 0.87 2.90
CA LEU A 92 10.31 2.29 2.63
C LEU A 92 8.91 2.62 3.12
N ALA A 93 8.81 3.47 4.12
CA ALA A 93 7.54 4.03 4.53
C ALA A 93 7.12 5.13 3.55
N GLY A 94 5.92 5.02 3.01
CA GLY A 94 5.39 5.91 1.98
C GLY A 94 3.88 6.11 2.11
N CYS A 95 3.32 6.80 1.12
CA CYS A 95 1.89 7.03 1.02
C CYS A 95 1.49 7.06 -0.46
N GLU A 96 0.36 6.44 -0.78
CA GLU A 96 -0.30 6.61 -2.07
C GLU A 96 -1.35 7.71 -1.96
N VAL A 97 -1.02 8.88 -2.53
CA VAL A 97 -1.88 10.07 -2.46
C VAL A 97 -2.88 10.06 -3.60
N SER A 98 -4.17 10.11 -3.26
CA SER A 98 -5.24 10.29 -4.24
C SER A 98 -5.27 11.72 -4.74
N ALA A 99 -5.20 11.89 -6.05
CA ALA A 99 -5.20 13.19 -6.69
C ALA A 99 -6.12 13.24 -7.92
N VAL A 100 -6.41 14.44 -8.39
CA VAL A 100 -7.17 14.66 -9.62
C VAL A 100 -6.38 15.59 -10.53
N ASN A 101 -6.23 15.21 -11.79
CA ASN A 101 -5.66 16.11 -12.77
C ASN A 101 -6.64 17.27 -13.05
N PRO A 102 -6.29 18.52 -12.72
CA PRO A 102 -7.23 19.64 -12.81
C PRO A 102 -7.65 19.99 -14.24
N LYS A 103 -6.84 19.60 -15.24
CA LYS A 103 -7.14 19.87 -16.66
C LYS A 103 -8.06 18.84 -17.26
N THR A 104 -7.99 17.58 -16.83
CA THR A 104 -8.71 16.46 -17.47
C THR A 104 -9.81 15.88 -16.57
N GLY A 105 -9.85 16.21 -15.29
CA GLY A 105 -10.72 15.59 -14.29
C GLY A 105 -10.37 14.13 -13.98
N LYS A 106 -9.32 13.58 -14.57
CA LYS A 106 -8.92 12.19 -14.32
C LYS A 106 -8.34 12.01 -12.92
N LYS A 107 -8.79 10.98 -12.23
CA LYS A 107 -8.20 10.53 -10.97
C LYS A 107 -6.85 9.89 -11.25
N VAL A 108 -5.88 10.15 -10.40
CA VAL A 108 -4.54 9.60 -10.43
C VAL A 108 -4.11 9.29 -9.00
N HIS A 109 -3.24 8.30 -8.85
CA HIS A 109 -2.58 8.00 -7.58
C HIS A 109 -1.09 8.33 -7.72
N ILE A 110 -0.55 8.99 -6.71
CA ILE A 110 0.84 9.43 -6.67
C ILE A 110 1.51 8.75 -5.50
N LEU A 111 2.51 7.92 -5.80
CA LEU A 111 3.32 7.28 -4.77
C LEU A 111 4.38 8.25 -4.26
N ALA A 112 4.42 8.45 -2.95
CA ALA A 112 5.40 9.27 -2.26
C ALA A 112 6.18 8.40 -1.26
N TYR A 113 7.50 8.47 -1.31
CA TYR A 113 8.39 7.66 -0.50
C TYR A 113 9.30 8.49 0.38
N GLY A 114 9.84 7.84 1.44
CA GLY A 114 10.80 8.48 2.32
C GLY A 114 10.22 9.65 3.12
N LEU A 115 8.90 9.61 3.32
CA LEU A 115 8.17 10.64 4.03
C LEU A 115 8.49 10.61 5.52
N GLU A 116 8.65 11.77 6.11
CA GLU A 116 8.73 11.95 7.56
C GLU A 116 7.47 12.69 8.01
N ALA A 117 6.75 12.09 8.94
CA ALA A 117 5.65 12.78 9.57
C ALA A 117 6.19 13.88 10.49
N THR A 118 5.57 15.06 10.46
CA THR A 118 5.92 16.11 11.43
C THR A 118 5.44 15.70 12.83
N PRO A 119 6.18 16.03 13.89
CA PRO A 119 5.82 15.60 15.25
C PRO A 119 4.42 16.02 15.71
N ASP A 120 3.92 17.13 15.18
CA ASP A 120 2.61 17.70 15.48
C ASP A 120 1.54 17.40 14.42
N GLY A 121 1.87 16.64 13.38
CA GLY A 121 0.94 16.32 12.29
C GLY A 121 0.55 17.51 11.42
N SER A 122 1.28 18.62 11.48
CA SER A 122 0.92 19.88 10.81
C SER A 122 1.61 20.06 9.44
N GLY A 123 2.38 19.09 8.98
CA GLY A 123 3.09 19.14 7.71
C GLY A 123 2.17 19.35 6.49
N PRO A 124 2.72 19.83 5.38
CA PRO A 124 1.91 20.05 4.17
C PRO A 124 1.24 18.78 3.65
N LEU A 125 1.91 17.65 3.71
CA LEU A 125 1.37 16.37 3.26
C LEU A 125 0.28 15.86 4.20
N GLU A 126 0.49 15.96 5.52
CA GLU A 126 -0.48 15.57 6.53
C GLU A 126 -1.80 16.34 6.34
N ARG A 127 -1.73 17.63 6.05
CA ARG A 127 -2.92 18.46 5.78
C ARG A 127 -3.65 18.01 4.50
N ILE A 128 -2.92 17.74 3.42
CA ILE A 128 -3.51 17.26 2.16
C ILE A 128 -4.20 15.92 2.39
N VAL A 129 -3.53 14.99 3.05
CA VAL A 129 -4.05 13.66 3.33
C VAL A 129 -5.28 13.73 4.24
N ALA A 130 -5.23 14.52 5.31
CA ALA A 130 -6.37 14.73 6.21
C ALA A 130 -7.57 15.32 5.49
N GLN A 131 -7.36 16.28 4.58
CA GLN A 131 -8.44 16.84 3.75
C GLN A 131 -9.04 15.80 2.81
N THR A 132 -8.21 14.96 2.18
CA THR A 132 -8.68 13.88 1.30
C THR A 132 -9.51 12.87 2.07
N GLN A 133 -9.06 12.44 3.24
CA GLN A 133 -9.80 11.54 4.12
C GLN A 133 -11.14 12.12 4.56
N TYR A 134 -11.16 13.40 4.96
CA TYR A 134 -12.40 14.09 5.33
C TYR A 134 -13.42 14.09 4.17
N LEU A 135 -12.97 14.42 2.96
CA LEU A 135 -13.84 14.45 1.77
C LEU A 135 -14.36 13.05 1.42
N ARG A 136 -13.54 12.01 1.53
CA ARG A 136 -13.97 10.61 1.33
C ARG A 136 -15.04 10.20 2.32
N THR A 137 -14.81 10.48 3.61
CA THR A 137 -15.79 10.16 4.67
C THR A 137 -17.10 10.90 4.46
N ALA A 138 -17.05 12.20 4.16
CA ALA A 138 -18.25 13.00 3.88
C ALA A 138 -19.04 12.45 2.67
N ASN A 139 -18.36 12.08 1.59
CA ASN A 139 -19.01 11.47 0.42
C ASN A 139 -19.62 10.11 0.73
N SER A 140 -18.95 9.26 1.51
CA SER A 140 -19.46 7.95 1.91
C SER A 140 -20.73 8.08 2.77
N LEU A 141 -20.73 9.01 3.73
CA LEU A 141 -21.89 9.30 4.57
C LEU A 141 -23.07 9.85 3.75
N TRP A 142 -22.80 10.62 2.69
CA TRP A 142 -23.86 11.15 1.81
C TRP A 142 -24.43 10.05 0.90
N GLN A 143 -23.64 9.11 0.44
CA GLN A 143 -24.06 8.02 -0.46
C GLN A 143 -24.78 6.88 0.25
N ALA A 144 -24.44 6.61 1.51
CA ALA A 144 -25.00 5.51 2.28
C ALA A 144 -26.55 5.47 2.33
N PRO A 145 -27.27 6.60 2.50
CA PRO A 145 -28.75 6.60 2.50
C PRO A 145 -29.37 6.35 1.12
N GLN A 146 -28.63 6.49 0.04
CA GLN A 146 -29.13 6.32 -1.33
C GLN A 146 -29.01 4.90 -1.84
N ALA A 147 -28.07 4.10 -1.28
CA ALA A 147 -27.86 2.70 -1.67
C ALA A 147 -29.03 1.78 -1.29
N GLY A 148 -29.86 2.16 -0.33
CA GLY A 148 -31.05 1.41 0.11
C GLY A 148 -32.35 1.73 -0.66
N LYS A 149 -32.30 2.55 -1.69
CA LYS A 149 -33.49 3.01 -2.46
C LYS A 149 -33.60 2.42 -3.88
N ARG A 150 -32.96 1.27 -4.13
CA ARG A 150 -33.11 0.52 -5.39
C ARG A 150 -33.94 -0.73 -5.17
#